data_eb41c47dedda29aaa578875f89e72f8f
#
_entry.id   eb41c47dedda29aaa578875f89e72f8f
#
_cell.length_a   1.000
_cell.length_b   1.000
_cell.length_c   1.000
_cell.angle_alpha   90.00
_cell.angle_beta   90.00
_cell.angle_gamma   90.00
#
_symmetry.space_group_name_H-M   'P 1'
#
loop_
_entity.id
_entity.type
_entity.pdbx_description
1 polymer ?
#
loop_
_entity_poly.entity_id
_entity_poly.type
_entity_poly.pdbx_seq_one_letter_code
_entity_poly.pdbx_strand_id
1 'polypeptide(L)'
;MRDNSYSAVMARRNQIMKSAVGLDYSQFESGGIGFDYEGMMAATGLSMPQVTEVMRSFNVGDTPLLELRNITALARRYAPEGFGARILVKDEACNPSGSFKARRAALSVHMAREMGYRGVITATSGNYGAAVVSCCAKAGLKCIVVQECYDSRGVGQPEIVEKARKCEALGAEVVQLSVGPELFYVFLRLLEDTGYFNASLYTPYGIQGVESLGYELTEQCRQKFGRAPDMVVATNAGGGNLTGTARGMQKAGCGAPVVAASVDLKGLHMASDTQFNKKSFTT
;
A
#
# COMPACT_ATOMS: atom_id res chain seq x y z
N MET A 1 -9.62 2.82 -35.73
CA MET A 1 -8.47 2.40 -34.86
C MET A 1 -8.48 3.31 -33.66
N ARG A 2 -8.33 2.78 -32.43
CA ARG A 2 -8.36 3.61 -31.20
C ARG A 2 -7.13 4.47 -31.12
N ASP A 3 -7.29 5.76 -30.76
CA ASP A 3 -6.14 6.64 -30.55
C ASP A 3 -5.42 6.26 -29.26
N ASN A 4 -4.17 5.88 -29.39
CA ASN A 4 -3.27 5.42 -28.34
C ASN A 4 -2.18 6.46 -27.98
N SER A 5 -2.34 7.71 -28.43
CA SER A 5 -1.46 8.79 -28.00
C SER A 5 -1.55 8.99 -26.47
N TYR A 6 -0.48 9.54 -25.91
CA TYR A 6 -0.45 9.85 -24.47
C TYR A 6 -1.65 10.68 -24.02
N SER A 7 -1.94 11.76 -24.76
CA SER A 7 -3.06 12.65 -24.45
C SER A 7 -4.42 11.95 -24.49
N ALA A 8 -4.65 11.08 -25.48
CA ALA A 8 -5.90 10.36 -25.62
C ALA A 8 -6.09 9.30 -24.49
N VAL A 9 -5.03 8.61 -24.08
CA VAL A 9 -5.08 7.67 -22.95
C VAL A 9 -5.35 8.41 -21.63
N MET A 10 -4.65 9.52 -21.41
CA MET A 10 -4.84 10.32 -20.20
C MET A 10 -6.25 10.94 -20.13
N ALA A 11 -6.82 11.35 -21.25
CA ALA A 11 -8.19 11.89 -21.31
C ALA A 11 -9.26 10.89 -20.87
N ARG A 12 -9.04 9.58 -21.09
CA ARG A 12 -9.98 8.51 -20.69
C ARG A 12 -9.57 7.73 -19.44
N ARG A 13 -8.60 8.25 -18.67
CA ARG A 13 -8.08 7.58 -17.46
C ARG A 13 -9.17 7.15 -16.47
N ASN A 14 -10.16 8.01 -16.21
CA ASN A 14 -11.25 7.71 -15.28
C ASN A 14 -12.10 6.52 -15.77
N GLN A 15 -12.34 6.43 -17.09
CA GLN A 15 -13.03 5.29 -17.68
C GLN A 15 -12.24 4.00 -17.56
N ILE A 16 -10.92 4.06 -17.82
CA ILE A 16 -10.01 2.92 -17.64
C ILE A 16 -10.01 2.47 -16.19
N MET A 17 -9.87 3.41 -15.24
CA MET A 17 -9.88 3.13 -13.82
C MET A 17 -11.20 2.53 -13.35
N LYS A 18 -12.33 3.08 -13.81
CA LYS A 18 -13.66 2.52 -13.52
C LYS A 18 -13.77 1.07 -13.96
N SER A 19 -13.29 0.75 -15.14
CA SER A 19 -13.30 -0.64 -15.65
C SER A 19 -12.34 -1.55 -14.91
N ALA A 20 -11.26 -1.02 -14.35
CA ALA A 20 -10.20 -1.78 -13.71
C ALA A 20 -10.33 -1.92 -12.18
N VAL A 21 -11.25 -1.19 -11.54
CA VAL A 21 -11.47 -1.22 -10.07
C VAL A 21 -12.93 -1.49 -9.72
N GLY A 22 -13.84 -1.27 -10.67
CA GLY A 22 -15.27 -1.34 -10.43
C GLY A 22 -15.85 -0.08 -9.76
N LEU A 23 -15.06 1.01 -9.63
CA LEU A 23 -15.46 2.28 -9.02
C LEU A 23 -15.26 3.43 -9.98
N ASP A 24 -16.24 4.32 -10.04
CA ASP A 24 -16.17 5.55 -10.81
C ASP A 24 -15.61 6.68 -9.96
N TYR A 25 -14.33 6.96 -10.11
CA TYR A 25 -13.66 8.00 -9.33
C TYR A 25 -14.21 9.41 -9.57
N SER A 26 -14.83 9.66 -10.72
CA SER A 26 -15.44 10.97 -11.02
C SER A 26 -16.58 11.33 -10.06
N GLN A 27 -17.21 10.31 -9.42
CA GLN A 27 -18.25 10.53 -8.42
C GLN A 27 -17.72 11.09 -7.10
N PHE A 28 -16.42 10.99 -6.88
CA PHE A 28 -15.76 11.46 -5.66
C PHE A 28 -14.93 12.72 -5.89
N GLU A 29 -14.88 13.24 -7.11
CA GLU A 29 -14.22 14.50 -7.43
C GLU A 29 -15.15 15.68 -7.04
N SER A 30 -14.66 16.59 -6.18
CA SER A 30 -15.42 17.73 -5.66
C SER A 30 -14.92 19.09 -6.21
N GLY A 31 -14.48 19.10 -7.46
CA GLY A 31 -13.97 20.29 -8.15
C GLY A 31 -12.51 20.63 -7.80
N GLY A 32 -11.80 21.23 -8.76
CA GLY A 32 -10.38 21.55 -8.59
C GLY A 32 -9.52 20.34 -8.24
N ILE A 33 -8.91 20.37 -7.06
CA ILE A 33 -8.12 19.25 -6.50
C ILE A 33 -8.86 18.51 -5.38
N GLY A 34 -10.13 18.85 -5.15
CA GLY A 34 -10.94 18.25 -4.09
C GLY A 34 -11.36 16.81 -4.45
N PHE A 35 -11.26 15.91 -3.48
CA PHE A 35 -11.65 14.52 -3.63
C PHE A 35 -12.30 14.00 -2.35
N ASP A 36 -13.51 13.43 -2.46
CA ASP A 36 -14.21 12.80 -1.34
C ASP A 36 -13.64 11.42 -1.06
N TYR A 37 -12.52 11.41 -0.36
CA TYR A 37 -11.83 10.19 0.02
C TYR A 37 -12.66 9.29 0.94
N GLU A 38 -13.42 9.86 1.87
CA GLU A 38 -14.24 9.08 2.81
C GLU A 38 -15.42 8.42 2.09
N GLY A 39 -16.07 9.12 1.17
CA GLY A 39 -17.10 8.53 0.31
C GLY A 39 -16.57 7.37 -0.53
N MET A 40 -15.38 7.52 -1.12
CA MET A 40 -14.72 6.43 -1.84
C MET A 40 -14.43 5.23 -0.93
N MET A 41 -13.93 5.45 0.27
CA MET A 41 -13.65 4.36 1.23
C MET A 41 -14.92 3.67 1.69
N ALA A 42 -16.00 4.41 1.90
CA ALA A 42 -17.31 3.86 2.26
C ALA A 42 -17.90 2.98 1.14
N ALA A 43 -17.63 3.32 -0.12
CA ALA A 43 -18.10 2.56 -1.29
C ALA A 43 -17.50 1.14 -1.40
N THR A 44 -16.46 0.79 -0.63
CA THR A 44 -15.93 -0.58 -0.61
C THR A 44 -16.89 -1.58 0.02
N GLY A 45 -17.74 -1.13 0.94
CA GLY A 45 -18.74 -1.94 1.61
C GLY A 45 -18.23 -3.04 2.55
N LEU A 46 -16.91 -3.13 2.79
CA LEU A 46 -16.32 -4.20 3.61
C LEU A 46 -16.19 -3.80 5.07
N SER A 47 -16.68 -4.65 5.94
CA SER A 47 -16.49 -4.54 7.39
C SER A 47 -15.11 -5.05 7.84
N MET A 48 -14.63 -4.64 9.02
CA MET A 48 -13.35 -5.13 9.55
C MET A 48 -13.30 -6.64 9.77
N PRO A 49 -14.37 -7.34 10.25
CA PRO A 49 -14.37 -8.79 10.28
C PRO A 49 -14.16 -9.44 8.92
N GLN A 50 -14.81 -8.93 7.85
CA GLN A 50 -14.59 -9.42 6.48
C GLN A 50 -13.17 -9.19 6.01
N VAL A 51 -12.61 -7.99 6.23
CA VAL A 51 -11.20 -7.70 5.91
C VAL A 51 -10.26 -8.65 6.65
N THR A 52 -10.50 -8.91 7.94
CA THR A 52 -9.68 -9.83 8.75
C THR A 52 -9.74 -11.25 8.21
N GLU A 53 -10.91 -11.73 7.78
CA GLU A 53 -11.06 -13.06 7.20
C GLU A 53 -10.30 -13.16 5.86
N VAL A 54 -10.35 -12.12 5.03
CA VAL A 54 -9.54 -12.06 3.81
C VAL A 54 -8.05 -12.13 4.16
N MET A 55 -7.57 -11.38 5.16
CA MET A 55 -6.17 -11.44 5.59
C MET A 55 -5.77 -12.88 5.96
N ARG A 56 -6.58 -13.56 6.76
CA ARG A 56 -6.34 -14.96 7.16
C ARG A 56 -6.27 -15.90 5.97
N SER A 57 -7.16 -15.75 4.99
CA SER A 57 -7.17 -16.58 3.78
C SER A 57 -5.88 -16.47 2.96
N PHE A 58 -5.15 -15.36 3.09
CA PHE A 58 -3.85 -15.13 2.47
C PHE A 58 -2.66 -15.40 3.40
N ASN A 59 -2.88 -15.84 4.66
CA ASN A 59 -1.88 -15.96 5.72
C ASN A 59 -1.19 -14.61 6.01
N VAL A 60 -1.92 -13.53 5.89
CA VAL A 60 -1.47 -12.15 6.12
C VAL A 60 -2.04 -11.66 7.44
N GLY A 61 -1.27 -10.88 8.17
CA GLY A 61 -1.67 -10.44 9.51
C GLY A 61 -1.25 -11.42 10.60
N ASP A 62 -1.81 -11.25 11.77
CA ASP A 62 -1.42 -11.95 13.00
C ASP A 62 0.10 -11.89 13.25
N THR A 63 0.68 -10.75 12.87
CA THR A 63 2.12 -10.52 13.00
C THR A 63 2.49 -10.24 14.45
N PRO A 64 3.73 -10.56 14.88
CA PRO A 64 4.13 -10.39 16.27
C PRO A 64 4.07 -8.94 16.75
N LEU A 65 3.57 -8.76 17.98
CA LEU A 65 3.77 -7.53 18.75
C LEU A 65 4.79 -7.80 19.86
N LEU A 66 5.99 -7.23 19.70
CA LEU A 66 7.16 -7.50 20.53
C LEU A 66 7.50 -6.31 21.43
N GLU A 67 7.86 -6.57 22.68
CA GLU A 67 8.41 -5.53 23.57
C GLU A 67 9.91 -5.37 23.32
N LEU A 68 10.34 -4.16 23.01
CA LEU A 68 11.75 -3.78 22.89
C LEU A 68 12.33 -3.45 24.27
N ARG A 69 12.68 -4.49 25.05
CA ARG A 69 13.07 -4.36 26.45
C ARG A 69 14.25 -3.42 26.67
N ASN A 70 15.30 -3.53 25.85
CA ASN A 70 16.50 -2.69 25.99
C ASN A 70 16.20 -1.23 25.65
N ILE A 71 15.41 -0.98 24.60
CA ILE A 71 15.01 0.37 24.22
C ILE A 71 14.05 0.96 25.25
N THR A 72 13.13 0.18 25.79
CA THR A 72 12.26 0.56 26.90
C THR A 72 13.08 0.96 28.13
N ALA A 73 14.08 0.14 28.51
CA ALA A 73 14.97 0.47 29.64
C ALA A 73 15.78 1.75 29.39
N LEU A 74 16.27 1.94 28.16
CA LEU A 74 16.97 3.17 27.77
C LEU A 74 16.05 4.40 27.86
N ALA A 75 14.84 4.33 27.31
CA ALA A 75 13.88 5.43 27.38
C ALA A 75 13.55 5.83 28.84
N ARG A 76 13.38 4.85 29.72
CA ARG A 76 13.10 5.07 31.12
C ARG A 76 14.29 5.69 31.89
N ARG A 77 15.52 5.41 31.47
CA ARG A 77 16.73 6.02 32.09
C ARG A 77 16.79 7.53 31.88
N TYR A 78 16.28 8.03 30.77
CA TYR A 78 16.27 9.47 30.44
C TYR A 78 14.94 10.16 30.76
N ALA A 79 13.94 9.44 31.20
CA ALA A 79 12.66 10.00 31.61
C ALA A 79 12.72 10.41 33.11
N PRO A 80 11.90 11.38 33.54
CA PRO A 80 11.68 11.64 34.95
C PRO A 80 11.19 10.38 35.68
N GLU A 81 11.44 10.34 37.01
CA GLU A 81 11.02 9.21 37.84
C GLU A 81 9.50 8.94 37.72
N GLY A 82 9.11 7.68 37.54
CA GLY A 82 7.74 7.27 37.32
C GLY A 82 7.26 7.42 35.87
N PHE A 83 8.07 7.97 34.97
CA PHE A 83 7.76 8.15 33.56
C PHE A 83 8.60 7.23 32.65
N GLY A 84 8.37 7.29 31.37
CA GLY A 84 9.09 6.52 30.36
C GLY A 84 8.20 5.49 29.69
N ALA A 85 8.23 5.52 28.36
CA ALA A 85 7.39 4.66 27.54
C ALA A 85 7.81 3.18 27.61
N ARG A 86 6.83 2.28 27.57
CA ARG A 86 7.05 0.92 27.12
C ARG A 86 7.06 0.95 25.59
N ILE A 87 8.14 0.52 24.99
CA ILE A 87 8.30 0.57 23.52
C ILE A 87 8.06 -0.82 22.93
N LEU A 88 7.13 -0.86 21.99
CA LEU A 88 6.72 -2.08 21.30
C LEU A 88 7.04 -1.94 19.80
N VAL A 89 7.25 -3.06 19.15
CA VAL A 89 7.34 -3.15 17.68
C VAL A 89 6.28 -4.11 17.17
N LYS A 90 5.52 -3.68 16.17
CA LYS A 90 4.65 -4.51 15.35
C LYS A 90 5.45 -4.99 14.14
N ASP A 91 5.85 -6.25 14.14
CA ASP A 91 6.78 -6.78 13.15
C ASP A 91 6.07 -7.24 11.87
N GLU A 92 5.84 -6.32 10.97
CA GLU A 92 5.21 -6.58 9.67
C GLU A 92 6.13 -7.31 8.66
N ALA A 93 7.41 -7.49 8.97
CA ALA A 93 8.29 -8.32 8.15
C ALA A 93 7.92 -9.81 8.21
N CYS A 94 7.17 -10.22 9.23
CA CYS A 94 6.65 -11.59 9.37
C CYS A 94 5.51 -11.94 8.41
N ASN A 95 4.99 -10.99 7.62
CA ASN A 95 4.06 -11.32 6.54
C ASN A 95 4.75 -12.11 5.42
N PRO A 96 4.02 -12.95 4.64
CA PRO A 96 4.61 -13.81 3.59
C PRO A 96 5.46 -13.08 2.56
N SER A 97 5.13 -11.83 2.24
CA SER A 97 5.92 -11.01 1.31
C SER A 97 7.06 -10.23 1.98
N GLY A 98 7.22 -10.32 3.30
CA GLY A 98 8.26 -9.63 4.07
C GLY A 98 7.92 -8.18 4.42
N SER A 99 6.67 -7.75 4.35
CA SER A 99 6.29 -6.37 4.71
C SER A 99 4.78 -6.20 4.92
N PHE A 100 4.37 -5.08 5.56
CA PHE A 100 2.97 -4.68 5.70
C PHE A 100 2.21 -4.58 4.36
N LYS A 101 2.93 -4.46 3.26
CA LYS A 101 2.32 -4.36 1.92
C LYS A 101 1.55 -5.61 1.53
N ALA A 102 1.78 -6.74 2.19
CA ALA A 102 0.95 -7.93 2.08
C ALA A 102 -0.53 -7.63 2.40
N ARG A 103 -0.79 -6.78 3.40
CA ARG A 103 -2.17 -6.41 3.78
C ARG A 103 -2.89 -5.66 2.66
N ARG A 104 -2.20 -4.74 2.00
CA ARG A 104 -2.74 -4.04 0.83
C ARG A 104 -3.03 -4.99 -0.32
N ALA A 105 -2.07 -5.86 -0.62
CA ALA A 105 -2.12 -6.77 -1.73
C ALA A 105 -3.21 -7.83 -1.53
N ALA A 106 -3.33 -8.40 -0.35
CA ALA A 106 -4.29 -9.45 -0.05
C ALA A 106 -5.74 -9.01 -0.35
N LEU A 107 -6.14 -7.84 0.14
CA LEU A 107 -7.49 -7.35 -0.11
C LEU A 107 -7.72 -6.99 -1.59
N SER A 108 -6.75 -6.32 -2.22
CA SER A 108 -6.86 -5.96 -3.64
C SER A 108 -6.97 -7.20 -4.54
N VAL A 109 -6.17 -8.24 -4.29
CA VAL A 109 -6.19 -9.49 -5.06
C VAL A 109 -7.46 -10.30 -4.77
N HIS A 110 -7.92 -10.32 -3.52
CA HIS A 110 -9.21 -10.93 -3.17
C HIS A 110 -10.35 -10.29 -3.96
N MET A 111 -10.43 -8.97 -3.96
CA MET A 111 -11.47 -8.23 -4.69
C MET A 111 -11.40 -8.49 -6.20
N ALA A 112 -10.20 -8.54 -6.76
CA ALA A 112 -10.03 -8.90 -8.17
C ALA A 112 -10.63 -10.28 -8.49
N ARG A 113 -10.39 -11.26 -7.62
CA ARG A 113 -10.95 -12.62 -7.78
C ARG A 113 -12.47 -12.64 -7.64
N GLU A 114 -13.01 -12.01 -6.58
CA GLU A 114 -14.46 -11.97 -6.33
C GLU A 114 -15.24 -11.24 -7.44
N MET A 115 -14.61 -10.22 -8.04
CA MET A 115 -15.18 -9.50 -9.19
C MET A 115 -14.98 -10.22 -10.53
N GLY A 116 -14.34 -11.39 -10.56
CA GLY A 116 -14.16 -12.22 -11.74
C GLY A 116 -13.07 -11.75 -12.70
N TYR A 117 -12.14 -10.90 -12.26
CA TYR A 117 -10.99 -10.53 -13.09
C TYR A 117 -10.04 -11.72 -13.28
N ARG A 118 -9.49 -11.86 -14.49
CA ARG A 118 -8.56 -12.95 -14.82
C ARG A 118 -7.12 -12.67 -14.42
N GLY A 119 -6.80 -11.43 -14.05
CA GLY A 119 -5.48 -11.00 -13.69
C GLY A 119 -5.48 -9.63 -13.03
N VAL A 120 -4.31 -9.25 -12.56
CA VAL A 120 -4.06 -8.05 -11.78
C VAL A 120 -2.87 -7.30 -12.38
N ILE A 121 -2.92 -5.98 -12.41
CA ILE A 121 -1.76 -5.14 -12.76
C ILE A 121 -1.43 -4.24 -11.59
N THR A 122 -0.14 -4.10 -11.30
CA THR A 122 0.36 -3.15 -10.31
C THR A 122 1.54 -2.35 -10.85
N ALA A 123 1.60 -1.06 -10.54
CA ALA A 123 2.77 -0.22 -10.74
C ALA A 123 3.52 -0.05 -9.42
N THR A 124 4.84 -0.24 -9.43
CA THR A 124 5.63 -0.23 -8.20
C THR A 124 7.12 -0.02 -8.49
N SER A 125 7.83 0.48 -7.51
CA SER A 125 9.30 0.48 -7.49
C SER A 125 9.88 -0.52 -6.45
N GLY A 126 9.06 -1.43 -5.88
CA GLY A 126 9.63 -2.27 -4.84
C GLY A 126 8.69 -3.31 -4.19
N ASN A 127 8.65 -3.30 -2.86
CA ASN A 127 8.00 -4.34 -2.04
C ASN A 127 6.51 -4.57 -2.33
N TYR A 128 5.82 -3.56 -2.90
CA TYR A 128 4.40 -3.73 -3.19
C TYR A 128 4.17 -4.71 -4.35
N GLY A 129 4.97 -4.65 -5.40
CA GLY A 129 4.90 -5.62 -6.49
C GLY A 129 5.08 -7.05 -6.00
N ALA A 130 6.12 -7.29 -5.19
CA ALA A 130 6.36 -8.60 -4.59
C ALA A 130 5.18 -9.10 -3.73
N ALA A 131 4.51 -8.19 -3.02
CA ALA A 131 3.33 -8.52 -2.23
C ALA A 131 2.13 -8.89 -3.11
N VAL A 132 1.85 -8.11 -4.16
CA VAL A 132 0.75 -8.38 -5.10
C VAL A 132 0.98 -9.72 -5.81
N VAL A 133 2.19 -9.96 -6.32
CA VAL A 133 2.52 -11.20 -7.02
C VAL A 133 2.39 -12.41 -6.09
N SER A 134 2.86 -12.30 -4.85
CA SER A 134 2.72 -13.38 -3.84
C SER A 134 1.24 -13.72 -3.59
N CYS A 135 0.38 -12.71 -3.49
CA CYS A 135 -1.06 -12.92 -3.35
C CYS A 135 -1.70 -13.50 -4.62
N CYS A 136 -1.30 -13.02 -5.82
CA CYS A 136 -1.80 -13.54 -7.09
C CYS A 136 -1.43 -15.01 -7.29
N ALA A 137 -0.19 -15.40 -6.99
CA ALA A 137 0.26 -16.79 -7.06
C ALA A 137 -0.61 -17.70 -6.16
N LYS A 138 -0.92 -17.24 -4.95
CA LYS A 138 -1.82 -17.97 -4.03
C LYS A 138 -3.26 -18.02 -4.54
N ALA A 139 -3.75 -16.95 -5.16
CA ALA A 139 -5.12 -16.85 -5.67
C ALA A 139 -5.33 -17.51 -7.05
N GLY A 140 -4.25 -17.93 -7.72
CA GLY A 140 -4.32 -18.45 -9.09
C GLY A 140 -4.62 -17.40 -10.15
N LEU A 141 -4.32 -16.12 -9.89
CA LEU A 141 -4.52 -15.02 -10.83
C LEU A 141 -3.22 -14.68 -11.58
N LYS A 142 -3.34 -14.30 -12.84
CA LYS A 142 -2.23 -13.71 -13.59
C LYS A 142 -1.84 -12.36 -12.98
N CYS A 143 -0.56 -12.00 -13.08
CA CYS A 143 -0.06 -10.73 -12.57
C CYS A 143 0.91 -10.07 -13.54
N ILE A 144 0.72 -8.79 -13.80
CA ILE A 144 1.67 -7.94 -14.50
C ILE A 144 2.16 -6.87 -13.53
N VAL A 145 3.48 -6.72 -13.44
CA VAL A 145 4.13 -5.70 -12.62
C VAL A 145 4.81 -4.69 -13.53
N VAL A 146 4.39 -3.43 -13.49
CA VAL A 146 5.07 -2.33 -14.18
C VAL A 146 6.02 -1.68 -13.19
N GLN A 147 7.32 -1.71 -13.47
CA GLN A 147 8.35 -1.36 -12.49
C GLN A 147 9.45 -0.49 -13.10
N GLU A 148 9.73 0.63 -12.46
CA GLU A 148 10.89 1.45 -12.79
C GLU A 148 12.15 0.82 -12.18
N CYS A 149 12.94 0.16 -13.02
CA CYS A 149 14.14 -0.56 -12.61
C CYS A 149 15.44 0.21 -12.87
N TYR A 150 15.41 1.18 -13.78
CA TYR A 150 16.58 1.88 -14.26
C TYR A 150 16.47 3.39 -14.04
N ASP A 151 17.59 4.03 -13.75
CA ASP A 151 17.65 5.50 -13.70
C ASP A 151 17.63 6.10 -15.13
N SER A 152 17.64 7.44 -15.23
CA SER A 152 17.64 8.15 -16.52
C SER A 152 18.86 7.87 -17.41
N ARG A 153 19.90 7.23 -16.87
CA ARG A 153 21.11 6.81 -17.60
C ARG A 153 21.05 5.33 -18.00
N GLY A 154 19.97 4.63 -17.70
CA GLY A 154 19.83 3.20 -17.94
C GLY A 154 20.58 2.32 -16.95
N VAL A 155 21.01 2.86 -15.80
CA VAL A 155 21.69 2.09 -14.75
C VAL A 155 20.64 1.46 -13.85
N GLY A 156 20.68 0.13 -13.75
CA GLY A 156 19.77 -0.64 -12.91
C GLY A 156 20.03 -0.41 -11.42
N GLN A 157 18.95 -0.30 -10.65
CA GLN A 157 19.01 -0.21 -9.19
C GLN A 157 18.96 -1.63 -8.61
N PRO A 158 20.05 -2.12 -7.96
CA PRO A 158 20.17 -3.52 -7.56
C PRO A 158 18.98 -4.04 -6.75
N GLU A 159 18.51 -3.26 -5.77
CA GLU A 159 17.38 -3.65 -4.93
C GLU A 159 16.07 -3.80 -5.70
N ILE A 160 15.87 -2.97 -6.74
CA ILE A 160 14.66 -3.01 -7.55
C ILE A 160 14.71 -4.18 -8.51
N VAL A 161 15.87 -4.44 -9.12
CA VAL A 161 16.12 -5.58 -10.01
C VAL A 161 15.93 -6.90 -9.25
N GLU A 162 16.41 -7.01 -8.01
CA GLU A 162 16.19 -8.20 -7.17
C GLU A 162 14.70 -8.45 -6.90
N LYS A 163 13.92 -7.38 -6.67
CA LYS A 163 12.47 -7.50 -6.48
C LYS A 163 11.76 -7.89 -7.76
N ALA A 164 12.22 -7.42 -8.92
CA ALA A 164 11.73 -7.85 -10.23
C ALA A 164 11.92 -9.37 -10.42
N ARG A 165 13.12 -9.89 -10.17
CA ARG A 165 13.42 -11.32 -10.23
C ARG A 165 12.52 -12.16 -9.30
N LYS A 166 12.25 -11.65 -8.09
CA LYS A 166 11.31 -12.31 -7.18
C LYS A 166 9.90 -12.38 -7.79
N CYS A 167 9.45 -11.32 -8.44
CA CYS A 167 8.15 -11.30 -9.09
C CYS A 167 8.10 -12.33 -10.24
N GLU A 168 9.11 -12.38 -11.08
CA GLU A 168 9.24 -13.34 -12.18
C GLU A 168 9.27 -14.79 -11.66
N ALA A 169 10.02 -15.05 -10.59
CA ALA A 169 10.08 -16.38 -9.96
C ALA A 169 8.74 -16.86 -9.40
N LEU A 170 7.84 -15.95 -9.06
CA LEU A 170 6.46 -16.24 -8.62
C LEU A 170 5.44 -16.27 -9.79
N GLY A 171 5.91 -16.17 -11.04
CA GLY A 171 5.09 -16.30 -12.24
C GLY A 171 4.45 -15.01 -12.77
N ALA A 172 4.91 -13.85 -12.33
CA ALA A 172 4.45 -12.56 -12.89
C ALA A 172 5.21 -12.18 -14.16
N GLU A 173 4.53 -11.48 -15.05
CA GLU A 173 5.17 -10.72 -16.12
C GLU A 173 5.67 -9.38 -15.55
N VAL A 174 6.93 -9.04 -15.76
CA VAL A 174 7.52 -7.78 -15.28
C VAL A 174 7.89 -6.89 -16.45
N VAL A 175 7.21 -5.75 -16.55
CA VAL A 175 7.53 -4.67 -17.50
C VAL A 175 8.49 -3.73 -16.81
N GLN A 176 9.75 -3.76 -17.23
CA GLN A 176 10.82 -2.94 -16.65
C GLN A 176 10.97 -1.65 -17.45
N LEU A 177 10.90 -0.53 -16.76
CA LEU A 177 11.01 0.81 -17.33
C LEU A 177 12.20 1.56 -16.71
N SER A 178 12.68 2.58 -17.43
CA SER A 178 13.50 3.64 -16.85
C SER A 178 12.61 4.62 -16.08
N VAL A 179 13.17 5.33 -15.12
CA VAL A 179 12.48 6.39 -14.40
C VAL A 179 12.03 7.49 -15.37
N GLY A 180 10.73 7.75 -15.41
CA GLY A 180 10.15 8.72 -16.34
C GLY A 180 8.61 8.81 -16.24
N PRO A 181 8.00 9.66 -17.07
CA PRO A 181 6.56 9.84 -17.08
C PRO A 181 5.79 8.65 -17.70
N GLU A 182 6.49 7.71 -18.29
CA GLU A 182 5.91 6.59 -19.04
C GLU A 182 5.22 5.55 -18.14
N LEU A 183 5.63 5.45 -16.88
CA LEU A 183 5.08 4.45 -15.95
C LEU A 183 3.56 4.48 -15.92
N PHE A 184 2.98 5.67 -15.74
CA PHE A 184 1.53 5.81 -15.63
C PHE A 184 0.81 5.53 -16.95
N TYR A 185 1.40 5.98 -18.06
CA TYR A 185 0.87 5.71 -19.40
C TYR A 185 0.86 4.21 -19.72
N VAL A 186 1.99 3.52 -19.51
CA VAL A 186 2.11 2.08 -19.75
C VAL A 186 1.13 1.31 -18.86
N PHE A 187 1.03 1.70 -17.60
CA PHE A 187 0.09 1.11 -16.66
C PHE A 187 -1.37 1.22 -17.13
N LEU A 188 -1.82 2.42 -17.52
CA LEU A 188 -3.17 2.63 -18.04
C LEU A 188 -3.42 1.83 -19.34
N ARG A 189 -2.43 1.80 -20.25
CA ARG A 189 -2.52 1.03 -21.47
C ARG A 189 -2.70 -0.46 -21.19
N LEU A 190 -1.92 -1.01 -20.29
CA LEU A 190 -2.02 -2.43 -19.93
C LEU A 190 -3.38 -2.75 -19.28
N LEU A 191 -3.90 -1.88 -18.42
CA LEU A 191 -5.24 -2.04 -17.85
C LEU A 191 -6.31 -2.08 -18.94
N GLU A 192 -6.22 -1.17 -19.89
CA GLU A 192 -7.17 -1.06 -21.00
C GLU A 192 -7.10 -2.25 -21.98
N ASP A 193 -5.89 -2.70 -22.30
CA ASP A 193 -5.66 -3.77 -23.28
C ASP A 193 -5.96 -5.16 -22.71
N THR A 194 -5.72 -5.38 -21.41
CA THR A 194 -5.92 -6.69 -20.78
C THR A 194 -7.26 -6.85 -20.09
N GLY A 195 -7.89 -5.75 -19.67
CA GLY A 195 -9.07 -5.77 -18.81
C GLY A 195 -8.78 -6.34 -17.42
N TYR A 196 -7.51 -6.28 -16.94
CA TYR A 196 -7.14 -6.77 -15.63
C TYR A 196 -7.48 -5.76 -14.54
N PHE A 197 -7.53 -6.26 -13.31
CA PHE A 197 -7.81 -5.43 -12.13
C PHE A 197 -6.61 -4.54 -11.79
N ASN A 198 -6.90 -3.29 -11.41
CA ASN A 198 -5.91 -2.38 -10.87
C ASN A 198 -5.67 -2.65 -9.39
N ALA A 199 -4.53 -3.25 -9.06
CA ALA A 199 -4.06 -3.40 -7.68
C ALA A 199 -2.95 -2.41 -7.35
N SER A 200 -2.91 -1.25 -7.99
CA SER A 200 -1.87 -0.24 -7.76
C SER A 200 -2.11 0.55 -6.47
N LEU A 201 -1.26 1.53 -6.23
CA LEU A 201 -1.36 2.43 -5.08
C LEU A 201 -2.70 3.19 -5.06
N TYR A 202 -3.13 3.59 -3.87
CA TYR A 202 -4.28 4.48 -3.65
C TYR A 202 -5.65 3.93 -4.05
N THR A 203 -5.77 2.64 -4.32
CA THR A 203 -7.09 2.02 -4.43
C THR A 203 -7.74 1.90 -3.04
N PRO A 204 -9.07 2.05 -2.90
CA PRO A 204 -9.75 1.95 -1.61
C PRO A 204 -9.48 0.60 -0.93
N TYR A 205 -9.48 -0.48 -1.69
CA TYR A 205 -9.18 -1.83 -1.19
C TYR A 205 -7.77 -1.95 -0.61
N GLY A 206 -6.78 -1.31 -1.25
CA GLY A 206 -5.41 -1.29 -0.75
C GLY A 206 -5.29 -0.61 0.61
N ILE A 207 -5.94 0.54 0.78
CA ILE A 207 -5.94 1.26 2.06
C ILE A 207 -6.72 0.50 3.12
N GLN A 208 -7.89 -0.03 2.78
CA GLN A 208 -8.70 -0.82 3.69
C GLN A 208 -7.98 -2.10 4.15
N GLY A 209 -7.17 -2.71 3.30
CA GLY A 209 -6.30 -3.81 3.69
C GLY A 209 -5.30 -3.41 4.79
N VAL A 210 -4.74 -2.19 4.73
CA VAL A 210 -3.84 -1.67 5.78
C VAL A 210 -4.61 -1.30 7.07
N GLU A 211 -5.89 -0.98 7.00
CA GLU A 211 -6.68 -0.75 8.22
C GLU A 211 -6.65 -1.96 9.17
N SER A 212 -6.51 -3.18 8.63
CA SER A 212 -6.33 -4.38 9.43
C SER A 212 -5.10 -4.33 10.34
N LEU A 213 -4.04 -3.59 9.96
CA LEU A 213 -2.85 -3.41 10.78
C LEU A 213 -3.16 -2.62 12.06
N GLY A 214 -3.77 -1.45 11.91
CA GLY A 214 -4.11 -0.61 13.06
C GLY A 214 -5.14 -1.27 13.98
N TYR A 215 -6.12 -1.95 13.38
CA TYR A 215 -7.12 -2.71 14.11
C TYR A 215 -6.47 -3.84 14.95
N GLU A 216 -5.70 -4.70 14.32
CA GLU A 216 -5.01 -5.83 14.94
C GLU A 216 -4.02 -5.38 16.03
N LEU A 217 -3.23 -4.33 15.74
CA LEU A 217 -2.30 -3.74 16.71
C LEU A 217 -3.04 -3.32 17.99
N THR A 218 -4.16 -2.63 17.86
CA THR A 218 -4.98 -2.18 18.99
C THR A 218 -5.50 -3.37 19.81
N GLU A 219 -6.04 -4.38 19.16
CA GLU A 219 -6.56 -5.57 19.82
C GLU A 219 -5.44 -6.37 20.51
N GLN A 220 -4.29 -6.54 19.88
CA GLN A 220 -3.14 -7.21 20.50
C GLN A 220 -2.62 -6.45 21.73
N CYS A 221 -2.62 -5.11 21.71
CA CYS A 221 -2.25 -4.31 22.87
C CYS A 221 -3.26 -4.53 24.01
N ARG A 222 -4.56 -4.53 23.74
CA ARG A 222 -5.59 -4.81 24.76
C ARG A 222 -5.44 -6.19 25.35
N GLN A 223 -5.22 -7.20 24.52
CA GLN A 223 -5.06 -8.58 24.99
C GLN A 223 -3.79 -8.77 25.84
N LYS A 224 -2.66 -8.17 25.43
CA LYS A 224 -1.37 -8.36 26.13
C LYS A 224 -1.20 -7.45 27.35
N PHE A 225 -1.76 -6.24 27.31
CA PHE A 225 -1.46 -5.21 28.31
C PHE A 225 -2.71 -4.62 28.97
N GLY A 226 -3.92 -5.10 28.64
CA GLY A 226 -5.18 -4.62 29.19
C GLY A 226 -5.61 -3.23 28.69
N ARG A 227 -4.89 -2.65 27.72
CA ARG A 227 -5.13 -1.28 27.20
C ARG A 227 -4.70 -1.12 25.78
N ALA A 228 -5.28 -0.15 25.06
CA ALA A 228 -4.84 0.26 23.75
C ALA A 228 -3.47 0.97 23.83
N PRO A 229 -2.74 1.12 22.71
CA PRO A 229 -1.50 1.91 22.69
C PRO A 229 -1.80 3.40 22.97
N ASP A 230 -0.86 4.11 23.59
CA ASP A 230 -0.97 5.56 23.84
C ASP A 230 -0.55 6.39 22.62
N MET A 231 0.32 5.83 21.78
CA MET A 231 0.82 6.45 20.57
C MET A 231 1.36 5.37 19.64
N VAL A 232 1.19 5.58 18.35
CA VAL A 232 1.80 4.73 17.32
C VAL A 232 2.68 5.59 16.42
N VAL A 233 3.91 5.12 16.16
CA VAL A 233 4.80 5.73 15.17
C VAL A 233 4.80 4.86 13.93
N ALA A 234 4.42 5.41 12.79
CA ALA A 234 4.34 4.70 11.52
C ALA A 234 5.24 5.38 10.47
N THR A 235 5.91 4.56 9.65
CA THR A 235 6.67 5.08 8.51
C THR A 235 5.73 5.76 7.51
N ASN A 236 6.14 6.92 7.02
CA ASN A 236 5.37 7.71 6.06
C ASN A 236 6.21 8.08 4.83
N ALA A 237 5.75 7.63 3.66
CA ALA A 237 6.22 8.08 2.36
C ALA A 237 5.01 8.58 1.55
N GLY A 238 4.30 7.70 0.85
CA GLY A 238 3.06 8.03 0.12
C GLY A 238 1.78 8.04 0.98
N GLY A 239 1.87 8.04 2.30
CA GLY A 239 0.73 8.18 3.22
C GLY A 239 -0.09 6.91 3.52
N GLY A 240 -0.08 5.91 2.63
CA GLY A 240 -0.97 4.76 2.75
C GLY A 240 -0.80 3.92 4.03
N ASN A 241 0.44 3.78 4.53
CA ASN A 241 0.68 3.10 5.80
C ASN A 241 0.11 3.90 6.98
N LEU A 242 0.45 5.18 7.05
CA LEU A 242 -0.01 6.06 8.11
C LEU A 242 -1.55 6.14 8.16
N THR A 243 -2.16 6.43 7.01
CA THR A 243 -3.62 6.55 6.89
C THR A 243 -4.34 5.24 7.25
N GLY A 244 -3.92 4.12 6.68
CA GLY A 244 -4.54 2.83 6.97
C GLY A 244 -4.39 2.43 8.44
N THR A 245 -3.21 2.64 9.03
CA THR A 245 -2.99 2.36 10.47
C THR A 245 -3.91 3.21 11.34
N ALA A 246 -3.97 4.54 11.10
CA ALA A 246 -4.81 5.45 11.88
C ALA A 246 -6.31 5.08 11.78
N ARG A 247 -6.80 4.81 10.57
CA ARG A 247 -8.19 4.40 10.33
C ARG A 247 -8.51 3.07 11.00
N GLY A 248 -7.58 2.11 10.95
CA GLY A 248 -7.74 0.82 11.62
C GLY A 248 -7.82 0.94 13.14
N MET A 249 -6.97 1.79 13.75
CA MET A 249 -7.04 2.09 15.18
C MET A 249 -8.37 2.74 15.55
N GLN A 250 -8.82 3.70 14.76
CA GLN A 250 -10.12 4.36 14.99
C GLN A 250 -11.28 3.36 14.93
N LYS A 251 -11.28 2.44 13.95
CA LYS A 251 -12.27 1.36 13.84
C LYS A 251 -12.23 0.38 15.03
N ALA A 252 -11.07 0.23 15.68
CA ALA A 252 -10.92 -0.49 16.92
C ALA A 252 -11.27 0.35 18.17
N GLY A 253 -11.81 1.57 18.01
CA GLY A 253 -12.14 2.46 19.12
C GLY A 253 -10.91 2.98 19.88
N CYS A 254 -9.78 3.16 19.19
CA CYS A 254 -8.56 3.74 19.75
C CYS A 254 -8.32 5.12 19.14
N GLY A 255 -8.38 6.16 19.96
CA GLY A 255 -8.13 7.55 19.59
C GLY A 255 -6.67 8.01 19.79
N ALA A 256 -5.74 7.11 20.03
CA ALA A 256 -4.35 7.46 20.23
C ALA A 256 -3.73 8.10 18.95
N PRO A 257 -2.83 9.07 19.09
CA PRO A 257 -2.18 9.71 17.95
C PRO A 257 -1.31 8.73 17.16
N VAL A 258 -1.33 8.90 15.84
CA VAL A 258 -0.42 8.19 14.92
C VAL A 258 0.58 9.22 14.38
N VAL A 259 1.83 9.05 14.73
CA VAL A 259 2.94 9.96 14.39
C VAL A 259 3.62 9.47 13.12
N ALA A 260 3.77 10.34 12.13
CA ALA A 260 4.49 10.04 10.91
C ALA A 260 6.00 10.11 11.12
N ALA A 261 6.71 9.02 10.85
CA ALA A 261 8.16 9.01 10.73
C ALA A 261 8.52 9.06 9.23
N SER A 262 9.02 10.18 8.78
CA SER A 262 9.38 10.42 7.38
C SER A 262 10.88 10.68 7.25
N VAL A 263 11.41 10.56 6.03
CA VAL A 263 12.79 10.97 5.75
C VAL A 263 12.93 12.48 5.83
N ASP A 264 14.15 12.97 5.99
CA ASP A 264 14.42 14.42 6.03
C ASP A 264 14.01 15.07 4.70
N LEU A 265 13.08 16.03 4.78
CA LEU A 265 12.52 16.73 3.62
C LEU A 265 13.48 17.77 3.00
N LYS A 266 14.67 17.98 3.59
CA LYS A 266 15.69 18.90 3.05
C LYS A 266 16.43 18.35 1.84
N GLY A 267 16.39 17.04 1.61
CA GLY A 267 17.05 16.36 0.51
C GLY A 267 16.15 16.12 -0.72
N LEU A 268 16.79 15.69 -1.81
CA LEU A 268 16.10 15.21 -3.01
C LEU A 268 15.67 13.76 -2.81
N HIS A 269 14.49 13.55 -2.28
CA HIS A 269 13.91 12.21 -2.12
C HIS A 269 12.39 12.25 -2.27
N MET A 270 11.78 11.10 -2.43
CA MET A 270 10.35 10.95 -2.77
C MET A 270 9.37 11.66 -1.81
N ALA A 271 9.77 11.89 -0.57
CA ALA A 271 8.92 12.56 0.42
C ALA A 271 9.22 14.07 0.55
N SER A 272 10.18 14.62 -0.21
CA SER A 272 10.48 16.06 -0.14
C SER A 272 9.48 16.87 -0.97
N ASP A 273 9.13 18.05 -0.48
CA ASP A 273 8.18 18.96 -1.12
C ASP A 273 8.85 19.89 -2.16
N THR A 274 9.83 19.35 -2.89
CA THR A 274 10.53 20.07 -3.96
C THR A 274 9.83 19.90 -5.30
N GLN A 275 10.11 20.79 -6.26
CA GLN A 275 9.57 20.67 -7.62
C GLN A 275 9.98 19.36 -8.31
N PHE A 276 11.14 18.81 -7.95
CA PHE A 276 11.61 17.52 -8.44
C PHE A 276 10.64 16.39 -8.04
N ASN A 277 10.20 16.39 -6.79
CA ASN A 277 9.35 15.32 -6.27
C ASN A 277 7.86 15.50 -6.56
N LYS A 278 7.40 16.72 -6.85
CA LYS A 278 6.03 16.96 -7.33
C LYS A 278 5.71 16.18 -8.61
N LYS A 279 6.73 15.83 -9.40
CA LYS A 279 6.57 15.00 -10.60
C LYS A 279 6.59 13.50 -10.32
N SER A 280 7.10 13.08 -9.17
CA SER A 280 7.22 11.65 -8.79
C SER A 280 5.98 11.12 -8.06
N PHE A 281 5.11 11.98 -7.58
CA PHE A 281 3.89 11.61 -6.83
C PHE A 281 2.66 11.40 -7.69
N THR A 282 2.78 11.35 -8.98
CA THR A 282 1.64 11.16 -9.89
C THR A 282 1.29 9.69 -10.15
N THR A 283 1.74 8.79 -9.30
CA THR A 283 1.37 7.37 -9.37
C THR A 283 0.50 6.93 -8.21
#